data_c8105e72b85c575c706d51113610c6fb
#
_entry.id   c8105e72b85c575c706d51113610c6fb
#
_cell.length_a   1.000
_cell.length_b   1.000
_cell.length_c   1.000
_cell.angle_alpha   90.00
_cell.angle_beta   90.00
_cell.angle_gamma   90.00
#
_symmetry.space_group_name_H-M   'P 1'
#
loop_
_entity.id
_entity.type
_entity.pdbx_description
1 polymer ?
#
loop_
_entity_poly.entity_id
_entity_poly.type
_entity_poly.pdbx_seq_one_letter_code
_entity_poly.pdbx_strand_id
1 'polypeptide(L)'
;MGKKIVYIAAPYTNGDVAENVRKVITVADKLVELGYLPFVPHLTHFWHIISPKPKEFWLELDLAFLPFCDYLLRLPGESSGADNEVLRAMELHIPVCFNLMELESVTIEGTISLQSSSSS
;
A
#
# COMPACT_ATOMS: atom_id res chain seq x y z
N MET A 1 -21.54 0.63 2.03
CA MET A 1 -20.33 1.44 1.83
C MET A 1 -19.18 0.58 1.41
N GLY A 2 -18.36 1.08 0.48
CA GLY A 2 -17.23 0.34 -0.02
C GLY A 2 -16.11 0.17 1.02
N LYS A 3 -15.35 -0.91 0.87
CA LYS A 3 -14.17 -1.13 1.70
C LYS A 3 -13.08 -0.15 1.33
N LYS A 4 -12.21 0.16 2.28
CA LYS A 4 -11.07 1.05 2.04
C LYS A 4 -9.95 0.30 1.33
N ILE A 5 -9.33 0.97 0.37
CA ILE A 5 -8.22 0.41 -0.40
C ILE A 5 -6.91 0.82 0.26
N VAL A 6 -6.06 -0.17 0.54
CA VAL A 6 -4.75 0.05 1.18
C VAL A 6 -3.64 -0.32 0.18
N TYR A 7 -2.81 0.64 -0.15
CA TYR A 7 -1.63 0.42 -0.98
C TYR A 7 -0.51 -0.10 -0.09
N ILE A 8 0.08 -1.25 -0.43
CA ILE A 8 1.17 -1.82 0.36
C ILE A 8 2.51 -1.44 -0.28
N ALA A 9 3.26 -0.57 0.39
CA ALA A 9 4.59 -0.16 -0.04
C ALA A 9 5.64 -0.93 0.76
N ALA A 10 6.50 -1.69 0.08
CA ALA A 10 7.42 -2.60 0.75
C ALA A 10 8.64 -2.89 -0.13
N PRO A 11 9.75 -3.38 0.46
CA PRO A 11 10.91 -3.79 -0.32
C PRO A 11 10.55 -4.89 -1.32
N TYR A 12 11.15 -4.82 -2.52
CA TYR A 12 10.97 -5.83 -3.55
C TYR A 12 12.31 -6.47 -3.93
N THR A 13 13.26 -5.66 -4.42
CA THR A 13 14.54 -6.18 -4.90
C THR A 13 15.63 -6.24 -3.82
N ASN A 14 15.48 -5.49 -2.73
CA ASN A 14 16.47 -5.48 -1.66
C ASN A 14 16.30 -6.74 -0.80
N GLY A 15 17.31 -7.60 -0.83
CA GLY A 15 17.26 -8.89 -0.16
C GLY A 15 16.69 -9.98 -1.08
N ASP A 16 16.00 -10.94 -0.52
CA ASP A 16 15.42 -12.07 -1.26
C ASP A 16 14.05 -11.67 -1.81
N VAL A 17 13.96 -11.59 -3.15
CA VAL A 17 12.72 -11.18 -3.82
C VAL A 17 11.54 -12.11 -3.48
N ALA A 18 11.76 -13.42 -3.49
CA ALA A 18 10.67 -14.37 -3.20
C ALA A 18 10.15 -14.18 -1.78
N GLU A 19 11.03 -13.97 -0.82
CA GLU A 19 10.65 -13.73 0.56
C GLU A 19 9.93 -12.40 0.72
N ASN A 20 10.38 -11.37 0.00
CA ASN A 20 9.71 -10.06 0.02
C ASN A 20 8.29 -10.14 -0.52
N VAL A 21 8.09 -10.88 -1.62
CA VAL A 21 6.76 -11.09 -2.20
C VAL A 21 5.87 -11.87 -1.22
N ARG A 22 6.43 -12.90 -0.58
CA ARG A 22 5.69 -13.71 0.39
C ARG A 22 5.20 -12.87 1.58
N LYS A 23 6.08 -12.00 2.11
CA LYS A 23 5.73 -11.12 3.23
C LYS A 23 4.56 -10.20 2.88
N VAL A 24 4.61 -9.60 1.70
CA VAL A 24 3.55 -8.69 1.25
C VAL A 24 2.23 -9.42 1.09
N ILE A 25 2.25 -10.62 0.49
CA ILE A 25 1.03 -11.42 0.32
C ILE A 25 0.44 -11.79 1.68
N THR A 26 1.28 -12.16 2.66
CA THR A 26 0.84 -12.47 4.00
C THR A 26 0.13 -11.28 4.66
N VAL A 27 0.69 -10.09 4.49
CA VAL A 27 0.06 -8.86 5.01
C VAL A 27 -1.23 -8.57 4.26
N ALA A 28 -1.25 -8.77 2.94
CA ALA A 28 -2.45 -8.55 2.14
C ALA A 28 -3.60 -9.44 2.62
N ASP A 29 -3.32 -10.72 2.89
CA ASP A 29 -4.33 -11.63 3.43
C ASP A 29 -4.87 -11.14 4.77
N LYS A 30 -3.98 -10.63 5.62
CA LYS A 30 -4.39 -10.08 6.92
C LYS A 30 -5.30 -8.86 6.74
N LEU A 31 -4.99 -8.00 5.79
CA LEU A 31 -5.82 -6.83 5.50
C LEU A 31 -7.21 -7.24 5.01
N VAL A 32 -7.29 -8.29 4.19
CA VAL A 32 -8.59 -8.83 3.74
C VAL A 32 -9.41 -9.31 4.93
N GLU A 33 -8.78 -10.03 5.86
CA GLU A 33 -9.46 -10.49 7.08
C GLU A 33 -10.00 -9.31 7.90
N LEU A 34 -9.28 -8.18 7.91
CA LEU A 34 -9.67 -6.99 8.66
C LEU A 34 -10.68 -6.10 7.92
N GLY A 35 -11.07 -6.48 6.70
CA GLY A 35 -12.11 -5.77 5.96
C GLY A 35 -11.59 -4.74 4.96
N TYR A 36 -10.29 -4.73 4.65
CA TYR A 36 -9.71 -3.84 3.64
C TYR A 36 -9.58 -4.53 2.29
N LEU A 37 -9.35 -3.73 1.25
CA LEU A 37 -8.98 -4.23 -0.07
C LEU A 37 -7.52 -3.82 -0.33
N PRO A 38 -6.58 -4.76 -0.27
CA PRO A 38 -5.17 -4.41 -0.49
C PRO A 38 -4.83 -4.26 -1.97
N PHE A 39 -4.04 -3.23 -2.29
CA PHE A 39 -3.39 -3.11 -3.58
C PHE A 39 -1.94 -3.55 -3.39
N VAL A 40 -1.52 -4.57 -4.15
CA VAL A 40 -0.24 -5.25 -3.95
C VAL A 40 0.65 -5.09 -5.20
N PRO A 41 1.51 -4.06 -5.25
CA PRO A 41 2.40 -3.87 -6.41
C PRO A 41 3.27 -5.08 -6.71
N HIS A 42 3.67 -5.83 -5.67
CA HIS A 42 4.53 -7.01 -5.80
C HIS A 42 3.92 -8.12 -6.68
N LEU A 43 2.62 -8.09 -6.94
CA LEU A 43 2.00 -9.09 -7.81
C LEU A 43 2.47 -8.97 -9.27
N THR A 44 3.05 -7.84 -9.66
CA THR A 44 3.64 -7.68 -10.99
C THR A 44 4.94 -8.47 -11.16
N HIS A 45 5.44 -9.10 -10.08
CA HIS A 45 6.65 -9.92 -10.12
C HIS A 45 6.58 -11.00 -11.23
N PHE A 46 5.47 -11.69 -11.35
CA PHE A 46 5.31 -12.73 -12.36
C PHE A 46 5.30 -12.16 -13.77
N TRP A 47 4.67 -11.00 -13.95
CA TRP A 47 4.68 -10.30 -15.22
C TRP A 47 6.13 -9.93 -15.60
N HIS A 48 6.89 -9.42 -14.64
CA HIS A 48 8.29 -9.04 -14.88
C HIS A 48 9.16 -10.25 -15.26
N ILE A 49 8.92 -11.43 -14.65
CA ILE A 49 9.65 -12.65 -14.99
C ILE A 49 9.42 -13.02 -16.46
N ILE A 50 8.18 -12.91 -16.93
CA ILE A 50 7.81 -13.30 -18.30
C ILE A 50 8.22 -12.23 -19.30
N SER A 51 8.05 -10.96 -18.96
CA SER A 51 8.35 -9.84 -19.84
C SER A 51 9.03 -8.74 -19.04
N PRO A 52 10.37 -8.83 -18.89
CA PRO A 52 11.10 -7.86 -18.07
C PRO A 52 10.97 -6.43 -18.58
N LYS A 53 10.82 -5.50 -17.66
CA LYS A 53 10.71 -4.07 -17.96
C LYS A 53 11.61 -3.28 -17.01
N PRO A 54 12.02 -2.06 -17.39
CA PRO A 54 12.83 -1.22 -16.50
C PRO A 54 12.13 -0.96 -15.18
N LYS A 55 12.92 -0.79 -14.12
CA LYS A 55 12.39 -0.47 -12.79
C LYS A 55 11.47 0.75 -12.82
N GLU A 56 11.82 1.75 -13.62
CA GLU A 56 11.06 2.98 -13.76
C GLU A 56 9.64 2.73 -14.28
N PHE A 57 9.48 1.75 -15.16
CA PHE A 57 8.17 1.37 -15.68
C PHE A 57 7.26 0.87 -14.55
N TRP A 58 7.78 -0.01 -13.71
CA TRP A 58 6.97 -0.57 -12.62
C TRP A 58 6.58 0.48 -11.60
N LEU A 59 7.50 1.39 -11.29
CA LEU A 59 7.22 2.49 -10.38
C LEU A 59 6.15 3.41 -10.96
N GLU A 60 6.26 3.76 -12.24
CA GLU A 60 5.27 4.59 -12.92
C GLU A 60 3.88 3.95 -12.89
N LEU A 61 3.82 2.64 -13.20
CA LEU A 61 2.57 1.89 -13.17
C LEU A 61 1.95 1.90 -11.77
N ASP A 62 2.75 1.59 -10.76
CA ASP A 62 2.27 1.52 -9.38
C ASP A 62 1.79 2.88 -8.88
N LEU A 63 2.54 3.94 -9.18
CA LEU A 63 2.18 5.29 -8.76
C LEU A 63 0.92 5.79 -9.45
N ALA A 64 0.59 5.26 -10.62
CA ALA A 64 -0.65 5.61 -11.32
C ALA A 64 -1.88 5.10 -10.55
N PHE A 65 -1.74 4.02 -9.79
CA PHE A 65 -2.86 3.45 -9.01
C PHE A 65 -2.97 4.07 -7.61
N LEU A 66 -1.89 4.65 -7.11
CA LEU A 66 -1.87 5.19 -5.74
C LEU A 66 -2.97 6.23 -5.47
N PRO A 67 -3.29 7.17 -6.39
CA PRO A 67 -4.35 8.15 -6.12
C PRO A 67 -5.73 7.55 -5.86
N PHE A 68 -5.96 6.30 -6.23
CA PHE A 68 -7.22 5.61 -6.02
C PHE A 68 -7.27 4.86 -4.69
N CYS A 69 -6.19 4.91 -3.92
CA CYS A 69 -6.11 4.23 -2.64
C CYS A 69 -6.46 5.18 -1.50
N ASP A 70 -7.01 4.64 -0.42
CA ASP A 70 -7.41 5.43 0.75
C ASP A 70 -6.26 5.60 1.74
N TYR A 71 -5.41 4.60 1.86
CA TYR A 71 -4.28 4.59 2.79
C TYR A 71 -3.07 3.94 2.15
N LEU A 72 -1.87 4.26 2.66
CA LEU A 72 -0.65 3.56 2.29
C LEU A 72 -0.06 2.91 3.55
N LEU A 73 0.22 1.61 3.47
CA LEU A 73 0.88 0.88 4.55
C LEU A 73 2.31 0.58 4.12
N ARG A 74 3.28 1.19 4.81
CA ARG A 74 4.71 1.02 4.54
C ARG A 74 5.26 -0.09 5.44
N LEU A 75 5.65 -1.21 4.85
CA LEU A 75 6.28 -2.30 5.58
C LEU A 75 7.76 -2.01 5.78
N PRO A 76 8.40 -2.56 6.84
CA PRO A 76 9.79 -2.25 7.15
C PRO A 76 10.78 -2.75 6.10
N GLY A 77 11.96 -2.15 6.10
CA GLY A 77 13.08 -2.52 5.23
C GLY A 77 13.47 -1.42 4.28
N GLU A 78 14.73 -1.40 3.88
CA GLU A 78 15.24 -0.41 2.94
C GLU A 78 14.65 -0.64 1.54
N SER A 79 14.11 0.43 0.95
CA SER A 79 13.57 0.38 -0.39
C SER A 79 13.37 1.79 -0.91
N SER A 80 14.16 2.18 -1.91
CA SER A 80 13.99 3.49 -2.54
C SER A 80 12.65 3.61 -3.25
N GLY A 81 12.16 2.51 -3.84
CA GLY A 81 10.85 2.49 -4.48
C GLY A 81 9.73 2.72 -3.49
N ALA A 82 9.76 2.01 -2.36
CA ALA A 82 8.76 2.19 -1.33
C ALA A 82 8.81 3.59 -0.71
N ASP A 83 10.02 4.16 -0.56
CA ASP A 83 10.17 5.52 -0.06
C ASP A 83 9.58 6.54 -1.03
N ASN A 84 9.75 6.33 -2.33
CA ASN A 84 9.14 7.18 -3.36
C ASN A 84 7.61 7.10 -3.31
N GLU A 85 7.07 5.93 -3.05
CA GLU A 85 5.63 5.73 -2.91
C GLU A 85 5.09 6.47 -1.68
N VAL A 86 5.84 6.45 -0.57
CA VAL A 86 5.48 7.20 0.64
C VAL A 86 5.45 8.71 0.35
N LEU A 87 6.48 9.23 -0.33
CA LEU A 87 6.54 10.65 -0.67
C LEU A 87 5.35 11.05 -1.54
N ARG A 88 5.01 10.21 -2.52
CA ARG A 88 3.87 10.50 -3.40
C ARG A 88 2.55 10.48 -2.64
N ALA A 89 2.38 9.52 -1.71
CA ALA A 89 1.20 9.47 -0.88
C ALA A 89 1.05 10.75 -0.05
N MET A 90 2.17 11.25 0.50
CA MET A 90 2.16 12.50 1.26
C MET A 90 1.74 13.68 0.39
N GLU A 91 2.26 13.77 -0.84
CA GLU A 91 1.86 14.81 -1.79
C GLU A 91 0.35 14.77 -2.08
N LEU A 92 -0.21 13.57 -2.15
CA LEU A 92 -1.63 13.34 -2.43
C LEU A 92 -2.51 13.42 -1.18
N HIS A 93 -1.92 13.70 -0.03
CA HIS A 93 -2.61 13.75 1.26
C HIS A 93 -3.27 12.41 1.63
N ILE A 94 -2.65 11.30 1.20
CA ILE A 94 -3.08 9.96 1.57
C ILE A 94 -2.36 9.60 2.87
N PRO A 95 -3.08 9.21 3.94
CA PRO A 95 -2.45 8.84 5.20
C PRO A 95 -1.47 7.68 5.04
N VAL A 96 -0.26 7.85 5.60
CA VAL A 96 0.80 6.84 5.57
C VAL A 96 0.87 6.18 6.94
N CYS A 97 0.78 4.86 6.96
CA CYS A 97 0.83 4.06 8.18
C CYS A 97 2.01 3.11 8.11
N PHE A 98 2.66 2.85 9.24
CA PHE A 98 3.84 2.00 9.31
C PHE A 98 3.58 0.66 9.99
N ASN A 99 2.35 0.43 10.46
CA ASN A 99 1.93 -0.84 11.04
C ASN A 99 0.39 -0.91 11.05
N LEU A 100 -0.14 -2.08 11.37
CA LEU A 100 -1.59 -2.30 11.37
C LEU A 100 -2.32 -1.48 12.43
N MET A 101 -1.68 -1.24 13.57
CA MET A 101 -2.28 -0.44 14.63
C MET A 101 -2.54 0.99 14.16
N GLU A 102 -1.55 1.60 13.48
CA GLU A 102 -1.71 2.94 12.92
C GLU A 102 -2.81 2.97 11.86
N LEU A 103 -2.87 1.93 11.03
CA LEU A 103 -3.90 1.84 10.00
C LEU A 103 -5.30 1.78 10.60
N GLU A 104 -5.48 0.98 11.63
CA GLU A 104 -6.76 0.89 12.33
C GLU A 104 -7.14 2.21 12.99
N SER A 105 -6.18 2.89 13.61
CA SER A 105 -6.41 4.20 14.22
C SER A 105 -6.89 5.23 13.21
N VAL A 106 -6.23 5.32 12.05
CA VAL A 106 -6.59 6.25 10.99
C VAL A 106 -7.99 5.94 10.45
N THR A 107 -8.32 4.67 10.31
CA THR A 107 -9.63 4.24 9.83
C THR A 107 -10.73 4.66 10.82
N ILE A 108 -10.50 4.46 12.12
CA ILE A 108 -11.44 4.84 13.17
C ILE A 108 -11.61 6.38 13.20
N GLU A 109 -10.50 7.11 13.15
CA GLU A 109 -10.53 8.59 13.14
C GLU A 109 -11.33 9.11 11.94
N GLY A 110 -11.12 8.53 10.75
CA GLY A 110 -11.86 8.88 9.56
C GLY A 110 -13.36 8.64 9.73
N THR A 111 -13.74 7.52 10.33
CA THR A 111 -15.14 7.18 10.60
C THR A 111 -15.76 8.15 11.57
N ILE A 112 -15.07 8.50 12.65
CA ILE A 112 -15.54 9.45 13.64
C ILE A 112 -15.72 10.84 13.01
N SER A 113 -14.75 11.26 12.20
CA SER A 113 -14.77 12.53 11.50
C SER A 113 -15.98 12.64 10.57
N LEU A 114 -16.27 11.56 9.82
CA LEU A 114 -17.43 11.51 8.92
C LEU A 114 -18.75 11.57 9.69
N GLN A 115 -18.84 10.88 10.83
CA GLN A 115 -20.02 10.91 11.67
C GLN A 115 -20.25 12.31 12.24
N SER A 116 -19.18 12.97 12.69
CA SER A 116 -19.28 14.35 13.19
C SER A 116 -19.75 15.30 12.11
N SER A 117 -19.25 15.17 10.87
CA SER A 117 -19.68 15.99 9.75
C SER A 117 -21.14 15.76 9.42
N SER A 118 -21.61 14.52 9.46
CA SER A 118 -22.99 14.20 9.10
C SER A 118 -23.98 14.61 10.17
N SER A 119 -23.55 14.79 11.42
CA SER A 119 -24.43 15.19 12.51
C SER A 119 -24.63 16.70 12.59
N SER A 120 -23.86 17.45 11.86
CA SER A 120 -23.98 18.89 11.82
C SER A 120 -24.97 19.34 10.74
#